data_96c4828bcb7dad44b60bd27077c97d3e
#
_entry.id   96c4828bcb7dad44b60bd27077c97d3e
#
_cell.length_a   1.000
_cell.length_b   1.000
_cell.length_c   1.000
_cell.angle_alpha   90.00
_cell.angle_beta   90.00
_cell.angle_gamma   90.00
#
_symmetry.space_group_name_H-M   'P 1'
#
loop_
_entity.id
_entity.type
_entity.pdbx_description
1 polymer ?
#
loop_
_entity_poly.entity_id
_entity_poly.type
_entity_poly.pdbx_seq_one_letter_code
_entity_poly.pdbx_strand_id
1 'polypeptide(L)'
;MLSMQACAVSNSKKVFPMSHQAMSDAVLDQLFRQARTVHAFKPEAVSDATIHQLYDLLKWGPTAFNGQPGRYVFVKSAEAKAKLIPALSPGNVPQVESAAVTVIVAYDTRFPEHLPTQFPGYDAKAVFDANPAIVEPAAFRNSSLQGAYLILAARALGLDSGAMSGFNPQAVNDAFFPDGRFKVNFLLNIGVADPAGVYPRAPRLAFEEAAQIL
;
A
#
# COMPACT_ATOMS: atom_id res chain seq x y z
N MET A 1 -29.17 43.04 -23.61
CA MET A 1 -29.68 42.26 -22.45
C MET A 1 -29.42 40.77 -22.72
N LEU A 2 -28.33 40.25 -22.23
CA LEU A 2 -28.01 38.78 -22.31
C LEU A 2 -28.32 38.18 -20.95
N SER A 3 -29.27 37.24 -20.92
CA SER A 3 -29.65 36.50 -19.72
C SER A 3 -28.61 35.43 -19.44
N MET A 4 -27.92 35.53 -18.30
CA MET A 4 -27.10 34.45 -17.75
C MET A 4 -28.03 33.40 -17.13
N GLN A 5 -28.20 32.28 -17.80
CA GLN A 5 -28.81 31.09 -17.20
C GLN A 5 -27.77 30.41 -16.28
N ALA A 6 -28.00 30.45 -14.98
CA ALA A 6 -27.22 29.70 -14.01
C ALA A 6 -27.52 28.21 -14.15
N CYS A 7 -26.49 27.44 -14.51
CA CYS A 7 -26.53 25.98 -14.53
C CYS A 7 -26.50 25.49 -13.09
N ALA A 8 -27.63 25.10 -12.53
CA ALA A 8 -27.72 24.47 -11.22
C ALA A 8 -27.17 23.04 -11.32
N VAL A 9 -25.97 22.80 -10.79
CA VAL A 9 -25.42 21.46 -10.61
C VAL A 9 -26.21 20.78 -9.48
N SER A 10 -27.14 19.91 -9.86
CA SER A 10 -27.88 19.05 -8.92
C SER A 10 -26.89 18.05 -8.30
N ASN A 11 -26.50 18.30 -7.06
CA ASN A 11 -25.67 17.42 -6.25
C ASN A 11 -26.56 16.31 -5.64
N SER A 12 -27.11 15.43 -6.47
CA SER A 12 -27.82 14.23 -5.98
C SER A 12 -26.79 13.29 -5.36
N LYS A 13 -26.73 13.22 -4.04
CA LYS A 13 -26.02 12.18 -3.30
C LYS A 13 -26.61 10.83 -3.73
N LYS A 14 -25.93 10.13 -4.64
CA LYS A 14 -26.25 8.72 -4.94
C LYS A 14 -25.94 7.93 -3.70
N VAL A 15 -26.93 7.68 -2.86
CA VAL A 15 -26.85 6.68 -1.80
C VAL A 15 -26.90 5.33 -2.50
N PHE A 16 -25.75 4.65 -2.64
CA PHE A 16 -25.72 3.28 -3.09
C PHE A 16 -26.32 2.41 -1.98
N PRO A 17 -27.35 1.60 -2.27
CA PRO A 17 -27.83 0.64 -1.29
C PRO A 17 -26.70 -0.33 -0.99
N MET A 18 -26.19 -0.30 0.25
CA MET A 18 -25.14 -1.23 0.72
C MET A 18 -25.79 -2.58 1.04
N SER A 19 -26.08 -3.38 0.02
CA SER A 19 -26.37 -4.80 0.23
C SER A 19 -25.03 -5.55 0.30
N HIS A 20 -24.58 -5.84 1.52
CA HIS A 20 -23.34 -6.59 1.73
C HIS A 20 -23.64 -8.09 1.70
N GLN A 21 -23.46 -8.71 0.53
CA GLN A 21 -23.38 -10.15 0.47
C GLN A 21 -21.94 -10.57 0.77
N ALA A 22 -21.78 -11.62 1.59
CA ALA A 22 -20.46 -12.21 1.84
C ALA A 22 -19.83 -12.67 0.51
N MET A 23 -18.51 -12.48 0.39
CA MET A 23 -17.77 -12.98 -0.77
C MET A 23 -17.82 -14.50 -0.82
N SER A 24 -17.72 -15.07 -2.01
CA SER A 24 -17.63 -16.52 -2.19
C SER A 24 -16.36 -17.09 -1.54
N ASP A 25 -16.40 -18.38 -1.17
CA ASP A 25 -15.21 -19.05 -0.62
C ASP A 25 -14.00 -18.99 -1.55
N ALA A 26 -14.19 -19.08 -2.86
CA ALA A 26 -13.11 -18.96 -3.83
C ALA A 26 -12.40 -17.61 -3.75
N VAL A 27 -13.14 -16.51 -3.57
CA VAL A 27 -12.57 -15.17 -3.40
C VAL A 27 -11.85 -15.06 -2.05
N LEU A 28 -12.43 -15.59 -0.98
CA LEU A 28 -11.82 -15.61 0.35
C LEU A 28 -10.53 -16.44 0.38
N ASP A 29 -10.50 -17.54 -0.37
CA ASP A 29 -9.30 -18.37 -0.54
C ASP A 29 -8.18 -17.60 -1.24
N GLN A 30 -8.48 -16.98 -2.37
CA GLN A 30 -7.51 -16.20 -3.14
C GLN A 30 -6.94 -15.04 -2.31
N LEU A 31 -7.79 -14.29 -1.63
CA LEU A 31 -7.36 -13.10 -0.89
C LEU A 31 -6.65 -13.43 0.44
N PHE A 32 -7.06 -14.53 1.13
CA PHE A 32 -6.65 -14.77 2.51
C PHE A 32 -6.14 -16.20 2.77
N ARG A 33 -6.98 -17.23 2.55
CA ARG A 33 -6.72 -18.56 3.09
C ARG A 33 -5.63 -19.32 2.33
N GLN A 34 -5.55 -19.17 1.00
CA GLN A 34 -4.52 -19.82 0.17
C GLN A 34 -3.33 -18.91 -0.13
N ALA A 35 -3.48 -17.60 0.00
CA ALA A 35 -2.40 -16.66 -0.24
C ALA A 35 -1.16 -16.94 0.66
N ARG A 36 0.03 -16.75 0.10
CA ARG A 36 1.33 -16.94 0.77
C ARG A 36 2.22 -15.72 0.58
N THR A 37 3.17 -15.54 1.50
CA THR A 37 4.35 -14.72 1.24
C THR A 37 5.27 -15.50 0.31
N VAL A 38 5.68 -14.88 -0.80
CA VAL A 38 6.51 -15.49 -1.84
C VAL A 38 7.93 -14.97 -1.76
N HIS A 39 8.91 -15.87 -1.86
CA HIS A 39 10.33 -15.56 -1.72
C HIS A 39 11.12 -15.74 -3.02
N ALA A 40 10.51 -16.28 -4.08
CA ALA A 40 11.05 -16.35 -5.43
C ALA A 40 9.92 -16.18 -6.45
N PHE A 41 10.22 -15.53 -7.56
CA PHE A 41 9.25 -15.20 -8.60
C PHE A 41 9.72 -15.72 -9.96
N LYS A 42 8.76 -16.09 -10.79
CA LYS A 42 9.01 -16.43 -12.19
C LYS A 42 9.41 -15.17 -12.98
N PRO A 43 10.15 -15.31 -14.08
CA PRO A 43 10.57 -14.19 -14.92
C PRO A 43 9.42 -13.66 -15.80
N GLU A 44 8.27 -13.41 -15.19
CA GLU A 44 7.07 -12.88 -15.84
C GLU A 44 6.94 -11.39 -15.51
N ALA A 45 6.79 -10.56 -16.56
CA ALA A 45 6.73 -9.11 -16.38
C ALA A 45 5.36 -8.66 -15.87
N VAL A 46 5.37 -7.68 -14.96
CA VAL A 46 4.17 -6.93 -14.57
C VAL A 46 4.12 -5.64 -15.41
N SER A 47 3.03 -5.42 -16.14
CA SER A 47 2.86 -4.26 -17.02
C SER A 47 2.63 -2.96 -16.23
N ASP A 48 2.92 -1.81 -16.84
CA ASP A 48 2.61 -0.51 -16.24
C ASP A 48 1.10 -0.33 -16.08
N ALA A 49 0.29 -0.86 -17.00
CA ALA A 49 -1.16 -0.87 -16.86
C ALA A 49 -1.62 -1.65 -15.62
N THR A 50 -0.99 -2.78 -15.31
CA THR A 50 -1.27 -3.54 -14.07
C THR A 50 -0.85 -2.73 -12.83
N ILE A 51 0.26 -2.00 -12.89
CA ILE A 51 0.69 -1.11 -11.79
C ILE A 51 -0.34 0.00 -11.55
N HIS A 52 -0.88 0.60 -12.59
CA HIS A 52 -1.97 1.56 -12.46
C HIS A 52 -3.23 0.94 -11.84
N GLN A 53 -3.60 -0.27 -12.23
CA GLN A 53 -4.73 -0.99 -11.63
C GLN A 53 -4.49 -1.30 -10.13
N LEU A 54 -3.28 -1.67 -9.74
CA LEU A 54 -2.91 -1.84 -8.33
C LEU A 54 -3.16 -0.55 -7.54
N TYR A 55 -2.71 0.59 -8.07
CA TYR A 55 -2.93 1.89 -7.44
C TYR A 55 -4.41 2.24 -7.37
N ASP A 56 -5.17 2.00 -8.42
CA ASP A 56 -6.60 2.29 -8.47
C ASP A 56 -7.41 1.50 -7.44
N LEU A 57 -6.95 0.32 -7.03
CA LEU A 57 -7.54 -0.47 -5.96
C LEU A 57 -7.05 -0.06 -4.58
N LEU A 58 -5.73 0.08 -4.39
CA LEU A 58 -5.15 0.39 -3.08
C LEU A 58 -5.56 1.76 -2.55
N LYS A 59 -5.78 2.75 -3.43
CA LYS A 59 -6.17 4.12 -3.03
C LYS A 59 -7.49 4.21 -2.25
N TRP A 60 -8.34 3.17 -2.31
CA TRP A 60 -9.58 3.07 -1.55
C TRP A 60 -9.39 2.58 -0.11
N GLY A 61 -8.17 2.24 0.29
CA GLY A 61 -7.85 1.92 1.69
C GLY A 61 -8.16 3.10 2.61
N PRO A 62 -8.86 2.87 3.73
CA PRO A 62 -9.23 3.95 4.64
C PRO A 62 -8.01 4.52 5.35
N THR A 63 -8.04 5.84 5.58
CA THR A 63 -7.02 6.54 6.38
C THR A 63 -7.67 7.59 7.26
N ALA A 64 -7.04 7.90 8.39
CA ALA A 64 -7.51 8.95 9.28
C ALA A 64 -7.65 10.29 8.52
N PHE A 65 -8.80 10.94 8.63
CA PHE A 65 -9.14 12.16 7.91
C PHE A 65 -8.92 12.09 6.39
N ASN A 66 -9.03 10.91 5.81
CA ASN A 66 -8.69 10.68 4.40
C ASN A 66 -7.30 11.23 4.01
N GLY A 67 -6.35 11.21 4.94
CA GLY A 67 -5.05 11.87 4.81
C GLY A 67 -4.09 11.21 3.82
N GLN A 68 -4.33 9.96 3.46
CA GLN A 68 -3.64 9.21 2.40
C GLN A 68 -2.11 9.43 2.38
N PRO A 69 -1.39 9.16 3.49
CA PRO A 69 0.04 9.42 3.58
C PRO A 69 0.90 8.47 2.75
N GLY A 70 0.36 7.34 2.29
CA GLY A 70 1.10 6.34 1.53
C GLY A 70 1.71 6.91 0.25
N ARG A 71 2.99 6.57 0.00
CA ARG A 71 3.72 6.87 -1.24
C ARG A 71 4.36 5.58 -1.74
N TYR A 72 4.41 5.42 -3.05
CA TYR A 72 4.79 4.14 -3.66
C TYR A 72 5.80 4.36 -4.77
N VAL A 73 6.98 3.74 -4.66
CA VAL A 73 7.96 3.69 -5.74
C VAL A 73 8.03 2.27 -6.27
N PHE A 74 7.64 2.08 -7.52
CA PHE A 74 7.66 0.78 -8.20
C PHE A 74 9.03 0.57 -8.85
N VAL A 75 9.92 -0.13 -8.16
CA VAL A 75 11.28 -0.48 -8.60
C VAL A 75 11.19 -1.66 -9.56
N LYS A 76 11.40 -1.40 -10.86
CA LYS A 76 11.19 -2.36 -11.94
C LYS A 76 12.43 -2.56 -12.80
N SER A 77 13.13 -1.47 -13.17
CA SER A 77 14.32 -1.57 -14.00
C SER A 77 15.52 -2.16 -13.28
N ALA A 78 16.45 -2.73 -14.02
CA ALA A 78 17.70 -3.26 -13.48
C ALA A 78 18.50 -2.19 -12.70
N GLU A 79 18.54 -0.95 -13.23
CA GLU A 79 19.22 0.17 -12.58
C GLU A 79 18.54 0.54 -11.25
N ALA A 80 17.20 0.59 -11.23
CA ALA A 80 16.46 0.89 -10.00
C ALA A 80 16.65 -0.22 -8.95
N LYS A 81 16.69 -1.49 -9.35
CA LYS A 81 17.02 -2.62 -8.46
C LYS A 81 18.46 -2.52 -7.95
N ALA A 82 19.43 -2.24 -8.83
CA ALA A 82 20.83 -2.07 -8.44
C ALA A 82 21.01 -0.94 -7.41
N LYS A 83 20.17 0.11 -7.46
CA LYS A 83 20.13 1.19 -6.48
C LYS A 83 19.54 0.75 -5.13
N LEU A 84 18.60 -0.20 -5.12
CA LEU A 84 17.94 -0.71 -3.90
C LEU A 84 18.76 -1.78 -3.19
N ILE A 85 19.38 -2.69 -3.94
CA ILE A 85 20.07 -3.89 -3.43
C ILE A 85 21.08 -3.60 -2.31
N PRO A 86 21.93 -2.55 -2.38
CA PRO A 86 22.89 -2.26 -1.32
C PRO A 86 22.28 -1.96 0.06
N ALA A 87 20.99 -1.59 0.09
CA ALA A 87 20.26 -1.34 1.33
C ALA A 87 19.63 -2.59 1.95
N LEU A 88 19.60 -3.72 1.23
CA LEU A 88 18.91 -4.93 1.65
C LEU A 88 19.75 -5.79 2.60
N SER A 89 19.07 -6.49 3.52
CA SER A 89 19.66 -7.63 4.21
C SER A 89 19.99 -8.73 3.19
N PRO A 90 21.11 -9.46 3.32
CA PRO A 90 21.56 -10.42 2.31
C PRO A 90 20.51 -11.45 1.88
N GLY A 91 19.68 -11.94 2.82
CA GLY A 91 18.61 -12.90 2.53
C GLY A 91 17.46 -12.37 1.68
N ASN A 92 17.34 -11.04 1.53
CA ASN A 92 16.28 -10.41 0.72
C ASN A 92 16.74 -10.07 -0.70
N VAL A 93 18.04 -10.10 -0.98
CA VAL A 93 18.59 -9.78 -2.31
C VAL A 93 18.00 -10.68 -3.40
N PRO A 94 18.05 -12.05 -3.28
CA PRO A 94 17.50 -12.92 -4.32
C PRO A 94 16.00 -12.72 -4.57
N GLN A 95 15.25 -12.34 -3.53
CA GLN A 95 13.82 -12.08 -3.64
C GLN A 95 13.54 -10.82 -4.50
N VAL A 96 14.32 -9.75 -4.32
CA VAL A 96 14.21 -8.51 -5.10
C VAL A 96 14.70 -8.74 -6.53
N GLU A 97 15.76 -9.49 -6.72
CA GLU A 97 16.30 -9.81 -8.05
C GLU A 97 15.28 -10.56 -8.90
N SER A 98 14.61 -11.58 -8.33
CA SER A 98 13.63 -12.40 -9.05
C SER A 98 12.28 -11.72 -9.22
N ALA A 99 11.86 -10.81 -8.33
CA ALA A 99 10.56 -10.14 -8.40
C ALA A 99 10.39 -9.33 -9.69
N ALA A 100 9.21 -9.36 -10.29
CA ALA A 100 8.89 -8.49 -11.43
C ALA A 100 8.96 -7.01 -11.05
N VAL A 101 8.48 -6.69 -9.84
CA VAL A 101 8.48 -5.33 -9.28
C VAL A 101 8.72 -5.41 -7.78
N THR A 102 9.55 -4.53 -7.23
CA THR A 102 9.62 -4.28 -5.79
C THR A 102 9.03 -2.90 -5.50
N VAL A 103 8.00 -2.85 -4.67
CA VAL A 103 7.39 -1.58 -4.27
C VAL A 103 8.02 -1.11 -2.97
N ILE A 104 8.59 0.10 -2.97
CA ILE A 104 8.94 0.81 -1.75
C ILE A 104 7.64 1.45 -1.26
N VAL A 105 7.05 0.89 -0.21
CA VAL A 105 5.91 1.50 0.48
C VAL A 105 6.48 2.50 1.47
N ALA A 106 6.21 3.78 1.24
CA ALA A 106 6.69 4.88 2.03
C ALA A 106 5.53 5.71 2.60
N TYR A 107 5.83 6.67 3.45
CA TYR A 107 4.87 7.64 3.95
C TYR A 107 5.39 9.07 3.80
N ASP A 108 4.46 9.99 3.55
CA ASP A 108 4.72 11.43 3.46
C ASP A 108 4.67 12.04 4.86
N THR A 109 5.80 12.58 5.32
CA THR A 109 5.90 13.26 6.62
C THR A 109 5.15 14.59 6.65
N ARG A 110 4.76 15.11 5.47
CA ARG A 110 3.99 16.35 5.32
C ARG A 110 2.59 16.11 4.75
N PHE A 111 2.04 14.89 4.92
CA PHE A 111 0.69 14.59 4.45
C PHE A 111 -0.40 15.56 4.95
N PRO A 112 -0.27 16.24 6.13
CA PRO A 112 -1.27 17.21 6.56
C PRO A 112 -1.46 18.38 5.58
N GLU A 113 -0.47 18.66 4.71
CA GLU A 113 -0.59 19.70 3.66
C GLU A 113 -1.73 19.41 2.67
N HIS A 114 -2.13 18.13 2.51
CA HIS A 114 -3.19 17.72 1.60
C HIS A 114 -4.58 17.72 2.24
N LEU A 115 -4.69 17.78 3.57
CA LEU A 115 -5.97 17.66 4.29
C LEU A 115 -7.02 18.72 3.90
N PRO A 116 -6.68 19.98 3.64
CA PRO A 116 -7.67 20.95 3.20
C PRO A 116 -8.43 20.53 1.93
N THR A 117 -7.77 19.79 1.04
CA THR A 117 -8.38 19.26 -0.19
C THR A 117 -9.01 17.87 0.02
N GLN A 118 -8.35 17.02 0.80
CA GLN A 118 -8.76 15.61 0.98
C GLN A 118 -9.89 15.45 1.99
N PHE A 119 -10.02 16.39 2.95
CA PHE A 119 -11.04 16.37 4.00
C PHE A 119 -11.65 17.75 4.25
N PRO A 120 -12.33 18.36 3.27
CA PRO A 120 -12.73 19.78 3.30
C PRO A 120 -13.82 20.11 4.33
N GLY A 121 -14.50 19.10 4.90
CA GLY A 121 -15.60 19.30 5.86
C GLY A 121 -15.15 19.62 7.29
N TYR A 122 -13.84 19.57 7.57
CA TYR A 122 -13.26 19.80 8.90
C TYR A 122 -11.80 20.24 8.78
N ASP A 123 -11.37 21.21 9.59
CA ASP A 123 -9.96 21.61 9.60
C ASP A 123 -9.07 20.60 10.33
N ALA A 124 -8.91 19.44 9.68
CA ALA A 124 -8.06 18.38 10.21
C ALA A 124 -6.57 18.77 10.20
N LYS A 125 -6.14 19.69 9.33
CA LYS A 125 -4.77 20.19 9.30
C LYS A 125 -4.40 20.87 10.62
N ALA A 126 -5.28 21.70 11.18
CA ALA A 126 -5.06 22.37 12.45
C ALA A 126 -4.78 21.42 13.62
N VAL A 127 -5.32 20.18 13.59
CA VAL A 127 -5.05 19.16 14.61
C VAL A 127 -3.58 18.74 14.58
N PHE A 128 -3.00 18.56 13.39
CA PHE A 128 -1.59 18.19 13.21
C PHE A 128 -0.66 19.36 13.43
N ASP A 129 -1.05 20.57 13.04
CA ASP A 129 -0.29 21.79 13.28
C ASP A 129 -0.16 22.08 14.80
N ALA A 130 -1.23 21.84 15.56
CA ALA A 130 -1.24 22.01 17.01
C ALA A 130 -0.41 20.93 17.74
N ASN A 131 -0.22 19.75 17.14
CA ASN A 131 0.55 18.66 17.73
C ASN A 131 1.39 17.93 16.67
N PRO A 132 2.54 18.52 16.26
CA PRO A 132 3.42 17.91 15.24
C PRO A 132 3.93 16.51 15.59
N ALA A 133 3.98 16.15 16.86
CA ALA A 133 4.47 14.85 17.32
C ALA A 133 3.58 13.66 16.84
N ILE A 134 2.31 13.92 16.53
CA ILE A 134 1.41 12.85 16.04
C ILE A 134 1.50 12.64 14.52
N VAL A 135 2.16 13.52 13.77
CA VAL A 135 2.21 13.45 12.30
C VAL A 135 2.87 12.15 11.84
N GLU A 136 4.09 11.87 12.28
CA GLU A 136 4.83 10.68 11.85
C GLU A 136 4.17 9.37 12.29
N PRO A 137 3.74 9.18 13.56
CA PRO A 137 2.96 8.01 13.95
C PRO A 137 1.68 7.81 13.15
N ALA A 138 0.97 8.89 12.81
CA ALA A 138 -0.23 8.82 11.98
C ALA A 138 0.11 8.42 10.53
N ALA A 139 1.16 9.03 9.95
CA ALA A 139 1.62 8.71 8.61
C ALA A 139 2.05 7.24 8.50
N PHE A 140 2.85 6.74 9.44
CA PHE A 140 3.31 5.36 9.50
C PHE A 140 2.13 4.36 9.61
N ARG A 141 1.20 4.57 10.57
CA ARG A 141 0.04 3.71 10.76
C ARG A 141 -0.84 3.66 9.50
N ASN A 142 -1.15 4.80 8.92
CA ASN A 142 -2.06 4.88 7.78
C ASN A 142 -1.40 4.40 6.48
N SER A 143 -0.09 4.57 6.28
CA SER A 143 0.63 3.96 5.16
C SER A 143 0.69 2.44 5.27
N SER A 144 0.74 1.89 6.49
CA SER A 144 0.66 0.44 6.71
C SER A 144 -0.72 -0.12 6.33
N LEU A 145 -1.81 0.59 6.66
CA LEU A 145 -3.15 0.23 6.21
C LEU A 145 -3.26 0.24 4.67
N GLN A 146 -2.76 1.30 4.03
CA GLN A 146 -2.75 1.38 2.56
C GLN A 146 -1.84 0.30 1.94
N GLY A 147 -0.71 -0.02 2.57
CA GLY A 147 0.17 -1.11 2.15
C GLY A 147 -0.49 -2.49 2.25
N ALA A 148 -1.33 -2.72 3.26
CA ALA A 148 -2.15 -3.93 3.34
C ALA A 148 -3.16 -4.01 2.19
N TYR A 149 -3.78 -2.88 1.80
CA TYR A 149 -4.64 -2.81 0.62
C TYR A 149 -3.86 -3.09 -0.68
N LEU A 150 -2.60 -2.67 -0.79
CA LEU A 150 -1.76 -3.03 -1.95
C LEU A 150 -1.53 -4.55 -2.03
N ILE A 151 -1.31 -5.23 -0.90
CA ILE A 151 -1.18 -6.69 -0.85
C ILE A 151 -2.48 -7.35 -1.32
N LEU A 152 -3.63 -6.88 -0.85
CA LEU A 152 -4.93 -7.41 -1.27
C LEU A 152 -5.21 -7.11 -2.74
N ALA A 153 -4.86 -5.92 -3.23
CA ALA A 153 -4.98 -5.55 -4.64
C ALA A 153 -4.14 -6.48 -5.55
N ALA A 154 -2.89 -6.77 -5.15
CA ALA A 154 -2.05 -7.72 -5.89
C ALA A 154 -2.72 -9.09 -6.01
N ARG A 155 -3.21 -9.64 -4.89
CA ARG A 155 -3.94 -10.92 -4.87
C ARG A 155 -5.23 -10.89 -5.69
N ALA A 156 -5.98 -9.79 -5.62
CA ALA A 156 -7.21 -9.62 -6.40
C ALA A 156 -6.94 -9.61 -7.92
N LEU A 157 -5.79 -9.11 -8.34
CA LEU A 157 -5.34 -9.11 -9.73
C LEU A 157 -4.60 -10.39 -10.14
N GLY A 158 -4.58 -11.43 -9.28
CA GLY A 158 -3.94 -12.71 -9.58
C GLY A 158 -2.41 -12.67 -9.49
N LEU A 159 -1.85 -11.67 -8.79
CA LEU A 159 -0.42 -11.56 -8.52
C LEU A 159 -0.09 -12.05 -7.11
N ASP A 160 1.10 -12.58 -6.97
CA ASP A 160 1.67 -12.95 -5.68
C ASP A 160 2.52 -11.83 -5.11
N SER A 161 2.72 -11.87 -3.79
CA SER A 161 3.52 -10.85 -3.11
C SER A 161 4.34 -11.39 -1.96
N GLY A 162 5.44 -10.68 -1.67
CA GLY A 162 6.32 -10.94 -0.53
C GLY A 162 6.67 -9.64 0.18
N ALA A 163 6.04 -9.36 1.33
CA ALA A 163 6.38 -8.20 2.15
C ALA A 163 7.64 -8.49 2.98
N MET A 164 8.52 -7.48 3.10
CA MET A 164 9.76 -7.59 3.86
C MET A 164 10.13 -6.29 4.57
N SER A 165 10.82 -6.43 5.70
CA SER A 165 11.41 -5.33 6.48
C SER A 165 12.91 -5.49 6.73
N GLY A 166 13.53 -6.52 6.18
CA GLY A 166 14.98 -6.78 6.27
C GLY A 166 15.77 -5.89 5.31
N PHE A 167 15.92 -4.62 5.64
CA PHE A 167 16.71 -3.62 4.92
C PHE A 167 17.14 -2.49 5.86
N ASN A 168 18.08 -1.67 5.43
CA ASN A 168 18.47 -0.44 6.12
C ASN A 168 17.56 0.72 5.68
N PRO A 169 16.65 1.21 6.54
CA PRO A 169 15.70 2.27 6.18
C PRO A 169 16.39 3.57 5.75
N GLN A 170 17.49 3.94 6.43
CA GLN A 170 18.21 5.17 6.10
C GLN A 170 18.83 5.08 4.70
N ALA A 171 19.44 3.95 4.35
CA ALA A 171 20.03 3.75 3.03
C ALA A 171 18.96 3.79 1.92
N VAL A 172 17.75 3.25 2.15
CA VAL A 172 16.62 3.35 1.21
C VAL A 172 16.17 4.82 1.07
N ASN A 173 16.03 5.53 2.20
CA ASN A 173 15.62 6.93 2.18
C ASN A 173 16.64 7.81 1.45
N ASP A 174 17.93 7.66 1.71
CA ASP A 174 19.00 8.42 1.04
C ASP A 174 19.01 8.15 -0.47
N ALA A 175 18.77 6.89 -0.85
CA ALA A 175 18.76 6.49 -2.25
C ALA A 175 17.52 7.00 -2.99
N PHE A 176 16.33 6.95 -2.42
CA PHE A 176 15.07 7.17 -3.16
C PHE A 176 14.32 8.45 -2.74
N PHE A 177 14.60 9.00 -1.55
CA PHE A 177 13.93 10.17 -0.97
C PHE A 177 14.91 11.15 -0.35
N PRO A 178 15.91 11.64 -1.13
CA PRO A 178 17.03 12.44 -0.61
C PRO A 178 16.60 13.79 -0.03
N ASP A 179 15.39 14.27 -0.34
CA ASP A 179 14.82 15.49 0.24
C ASP A 179 14.23 15.27 1.66
N GLY A 180 14.18 14.01 2.13
CA GLY A 180 13.67 13.63 3.44
C GLY A 180 12.16 13.77 3.65
N ARG A 181 11.41 14.14 2.61
CA ARG A 181 9.93 14.26 2.70
C ARG A 181 9.26 12.92 2.91
N PHE A 182 9.68 11.91 2.15
CA PHE A 182 9.14 10.57 2.25
C PHE A 182 10.08 9.67 3.06
N LYS A 183 9.52 8.76 3.84
CA LYS A 183 10.28 7.77 4.59
C LYS A 183 9.73 6.37 4.28
N VAL A 184 10.63 5.41 4.08
CA VAL A 184 10.24 4.03 3.82
C VAL A 184 9.55 3.43 5.05
N ASN A 185 8.47 2.67 4.81
CA ASN A 185 7.80 1.85 5.82
C ASN A 185 8.24 0.39 5.68
N PHE A 186 7.95 -0.22 4.52
CA PHE A 186 8.37 -1.58 4.20
C PHE A 186 8.52 -1.76 2.69
N LEU A 187 9.07 -2.90 2.27
CA LEU A 187 9.17 -3.27 0.86
C LEU A 187 8.19 -4.39 0.54
N LEU A 188 7.65 -4.39 -0.69
CA LEU A 188 6.75 -5.41 -1.17
C LEU A 188 7.17 -5.88 -2.56
N ASN A 189 7.63 -7.13 -2.66
CA ASN A 189 7.84 -7.78 -3.95
C ASN A 189 6.51 -8.21 -4.55
N ILE A 190 6.33 -8.03 -5.85
CA ILE A 190 5.15 -8.41 -6.62
C ILE A 190 5.57 -9.13 -7.89
N GLY A 191 4.87 -10.20 -8.24
CA GLY A 191 5.09 -10.98 -9.46
C GLY A 191 4.25 -12.24 -9.46
N VAL A 192 4.62 -13.21 -10.31
CA VAL A 192 4.04 -14.56 -10.34
C VAL A 192 4.95 -15.48 -9.53
N ALA A 193 4.40 -16.19 -8.56
CA ALA A 193 5.16 -17.06 -7.68
C ALA A 193 5.93 -18.15 -8.45
N ASP A 194 7.21 -18.35 -8.11
CA ASP A 194 7.90 -19.59 -8.36
C ASP A 194 7.54 -20.57 -7.22
N PRO A 195 7.05 -21.77 -7.51
CA PRO A 195 6.75 -22.76 -6.47
C PRO A 195 7.91 -23.05 -5.51
N ALA A 196 9.15 -22.92 -5.96
CA ALA A 196 10.34 -23.09 -5.12
C ALA A 196 10.47 -22.02 -4.02
N GLY A 197 9.83 -20.85 -4.21
CA GLY A 197 9.81 -19.74 -3.24
C GLY A 197 8.57 -19.73 -2.33
N VAL A 198 7.74 -20.77 -2.37
CA VAL A 198 6.51 -20.85 -1.58
C VAL A 198 6.67 -21.86 -0.44
N TYR A 199 6.63 -21.39 0.79
CA TYR A 199 6.76 -22.22 1.98
C TYR A 199 5.42 -22.61 2.58
N PRO A 200 5.34 -23.72 3.35
CA PRO A 200 4.17 -24.09 4.14
C PRO A 200 3.73 -22.94 5.06
N ARG A 201 2.43 -22.88 5.33
CA ARG A 201 1.89 -21.87 6.24
C ARG A 201 2.36 -22.15 7.67
N ALA A 202 3.01 -21.17 8.29
CA ALA A 202 3.28 -21.20 9.72
C ALA A 202 1.96 -21.11 10.55
N PRO A 203 1.97 -21.59 11.79
CA PRO A 203 0.81 -21.47 12.69
C PRO A 203 0.31 -20.03 12.84
N ARG A 204 -0.92 -19.91 13.28
CA ARG A 204 -1.52 -18.65 13.73
C ARG A 204 -1.97 -18.81 15.18
N LEU A 205 -1.94 -17.72 15.91
CA LEU A 205 -2.51 -17.69 17.26
C LEU A 205 -3.97 -18.11 17.24
N ALA A 206 -4.41 -18.81 18.26
CA ALA A 206 -5.83 -19.09 18.48
C ALA A 206 -6.58 -17.78 18.79
N PHE A 207 -7.92 -17.82 18.66
CA PHE A 207 -8.73 -16.62 18.91
C PHE A 207 -8.50 -16.08 20.32
N GLU A 208 -8.47 -16.95 21.30
CA GLU A 208 -8.35 -16.64 22.73
C GLU A 208 -6.99 -16.02 23.09
N GLU A 209 -5.95 -16.28 22.28
CA GLU A 209 -4.61 -15.68 22.46
C GLU A 209 -4.50 -14.29 21.82
N ALA A 210 -5.34 -14.00 20.81
CA ALA A 210 -5.23 -12.79 20.00
C ALA A 210 -6.41 -11.83 20.19
N ALA A 211 -7.56 -12.30 20.65
CA ALA A 211 -8.80 -11.55 20.72
C ALA A 211 -9.69 -11.99 21.89
N GLN A 212 -10.62 -11.10 22.27
CA GLN A 212 -11.67 -11.41 23.25
C GLN A 212 -12.97 -10.71 22.86
N ILE A 213 -14.09 -11.30 23.24
CA ILE A 213 -15.43 -10.69 23.14
C ILE A 213 -15.79 -10.19 24.55
N LEU A 214 -16.10 -8.88 24.66
CA LEU A 214 -16.50 -8.23 25.92
C LEU A 214 -18.00 -7.97 25.94
#